data_bf6574ce919db106c140f647d97fdf7b
#
_entry.id   bf6574ce919db106c140f647d97fdf7b
#
_cell.length_a   1.000
_cell.length_b   1.000
_cell.length_c   1.000
_cell.angle_alpha   90.00
_cell.angle_beta   90.00
_cell.angle_gamma   90.00
#
_symmetry.space_group_name_H-M   'P 1'
#
loop_
_entity.id
_entity.type
_entity.pdbx_description
1 polymer ?
#
loop_
_entity_poly.entity_id
_entity_poly.type
_entity_poly.pdbx_seq_one_letter_code
_entity_poly.pdbx_strand_id
1 'polypeptide(L)'
;MSDKIHFVKDSIELPHRAPILYRWWFREGSKIVKIVREHLSEIEFQDIKSQKLENGTYYTLYFGKGINGRRRFKNHMRPPMRTSTLRRTIAALLQTTDEDRVTQELQQCYYEWWEYDCDKRTLEEMELEWIKSGYYPLNLKNNNKISEEWKNHLQNKRKQLVGK
;
A
#
# COMPACT_ATOMS: atom_id res chain seq x y z
N MET A 1 11.76 7.01 14.91
CA MET A 1 10.53 6.26 14.55
C MET A 1 9.35 7.22 14.61
N SER A 2 8.49 7.22 13.62
CA SER A 2 7.28 8.04 13.65
C SER A 2 6.32 7.51 14.71
N ASP A 3 5.74 8.41 15.52
CA ASP A 3 4.71 8.04 16.51
C ASP A 3 3.43 7.54 15.85
N LYS A 4 3.34 7.64 14.52
CA LYS A 4 2.15 7.30 13.74
C LYS A 4 2.32 6.02 12.90
N ILE A 5 3.37 5.24 13.16
CA ILE A 5 3.56 3.93 12.53
C ILE A 5 3.12 2.85 13.51
N HIS A 6 2.14 2.04 13.10
CA HIS A 6 1.49 1.05 13.98
C HIS A 6 1.32 -0.28 13.27
N PHE A 7 1.49 -1.37 14.03
CA PHE A 7 1.19 -2.71 13.54
C PHE A 7 -0.32 -2.85 13.32
N VAL A 8 -0.72 -3.27 12.11
CA VAL A 8 -2.13 -3.27 11.70
C VAL A 8 -2.98 -4.22 12.54
N LYS A 9 -2.41 -5.36 12.96
CA LYS A 9 -3.11 -6.35 13.78
C LYS A 9 -3.49 -5.79 15.15
N ASP A 10 -2.72 -4.83 15.66
CA ASP A 10 -3.06 -4.12 16.89
C ASP A 10 -4.17 -3.11 16.62
N SER A 11 -4.81 -2.64 17.69
CA SER A 11 -5.86 -1.64 17.55
C SER A 11 -5.26 -0.31 17.08
N ILE A 12 -5.74 0.21 15.95
CA ILE A 12 -5.28 1.47 15.38
C ILE A 12 -6.41 2.50 15.47
N GLU A 13 -6.11 3.63 16.14
CA GLU A 13 -7.04 4.75 16.20
C GLU A 13 -6.62 5.83 15.21
N LEU A 14 -7.43 6.02 14.19
CA LEU A 14 -7.24 7.04 13.19
C LEU A 14 -8.15 8.24 13.45
N PRO A 15 -7.72 9.44 13.05
CA PRO A 15 -8.55 10.62 13.24
C PRO A 15 -9.84 10.50 12.43
N HIS A 16 -10.96 10.83 13.07
CA HIS A 16 -12.26 10.83 12.42
C HIS A 16 -12.40 12.10 11.57
N ARG A 17 -12.69 11.93 10.29
CA ARG A 17 -12.91 13.03 9.31
C ARG A 17 -11.68 13.89 9.00
N ALA A 18 -10.50 13.52 9.46
CA ALA A 18 -9.29 14.26 9.08
C ALA A 18 -8.70 13.75 7.78
N PRO A 19 -8.26 14.65 6.88
CA PRO A 19 -7.46 14.24 5.73
C PRO A 19 -6.12 13.66 6.17
N ILE A 20 -5.71 12.58 5.52
CA ILE A 20 -4.44 11.93 5.82
C ILE A 20 -3.69 11.58 4.54
N LEU A 21 -2.36 11.55 4.66
CA LEU A 21 -1.49 10.76 3.79
C LEU A 21 -1.06 9.54 4.58
N TYR A 22 -0.87 8.42 3.88
CA TYR A 22 -0.50 7.19 4.54
C TYR A 22 0.36 6.33 3.64
N ARG A 23 1.09 5.38 4.26
CA ARG A 23 1.79 4.33 3.52
C ARG A 23 1.77 3.03 4.29
N TRP A 24 1.88 1.94 3.53
CA TRP A 24 1.86 0.58 4.04
C TRP A 24 3.25 -0.01 4.00
N TRP A 25 3.65 -0.64 5.10
CA TRP A 25 4.93 -1.32 5.24
C TRP A 25 4.70 -2.83 5.29
N PHE A 26 5.33 -3.56 4.38
CA PHE A 26 5.18 -4.99 4.23
C PHE A 26 6.42 -5.71 4.76
N ARG A 27 6.19 -6.80 5.49
CA ARG A 27 7.26 -7.57 6.11
C ARG A 27 8.15 -8.24 5.07
N GLU A 28 9.48 -8.27 5.31
CA GLU A 28 10.47 -8.96 4.49
C GLU A 28 10.12 -10.44 4.47
N GLY A 29 9.78 -11.22 4.57
CA GLY A 29 9.40 -12.62 4.46
C GLY A 29 7.98 -12.84 3.94
N SER A 30 7.21 -11.76 3.77
CA SER A 30 5.85 -11.90 3.25
C SER A 30 5.86 -12.33 1.79
N LYS A 31 4.77 -12.98 1.37
CA LYS A 31 4.61 -13.39 -0.02
C LYS A 31 4.61 -12.20 -0.97
N ILE A 32 4.04 -11.08 -0.56
CA ILE A 32 4.00 -9.86 -1.37
C ILE A 32 5.41 -9.33 -1.63
N VAL A 33 6.25 -9.22 -0.59
CA VAL A 33 7.64 -8.77 -0.75
C VAL A 33 8.43 -9.72 -1.64
N LYS A 34 8.23 -11.03 -1.47
CA LYS A 34 8.90 -12.03 -2.33
C LYS A 34 8.55 -11.85 -3.80
N ILE A 35 7.27 -11.66 -4.11
CA ILE A 35 6.81 -11.47 -5.49
C ILE A 35 7.40 -10.18 -6.08
N VAL A 36 7.38 -9.09 -5.31
CA VAL A 36 7.94 -7.81 -5.75
C VAL A 36 9.44 -7.98 -6.03
N ARG A 37 10.17 -8.64 -5.13
CA ARG A 37 11.62 -8.88 -5.28
C ARG A 37 11.94 -9.71 -6.53
N GLU A 38 11.12 -10.69 -6.83
CA GLU A 38 11.32 -11.57 -8.00
C GLU A 38 11.11 -10.83 -9.33
N HIS A 39 10.24 -9.83 -9.36
CA HIS A 39 9.86 -9.12 -10.59
C HIS A 39 10.62 -7.81 -10.82
N LEU A 40 11.19 -7.22 -9.79
CA LEU A 40 11.98 -6.00 -9.91
C LEU A 40 13.46 -6.35 -10.06
N SER A 41 14.22 -5.49 -10.77
CA SER A 41 15.67 -5.60 -10.76
C SER A 41 16.20 -5.33 -9.34
N GLU A 42 17.43 -5.78 -9.07
CA GLU A 42 18.07 -5.54 -7.78
C GLU A 42 18.18 -4.04 -7.47
N ILE A 43 18.51 -3.25 -8.50
CA ILE A 43 18.63 -1.80 -8.38
C ILE A 43 17.28 -1.17 -8.02
N GLU A 44 16.21 -1.56 -8.71
CA GLU A 44 14.86 -1.08 -8.43
C GLU A 44 14.42 -1.45 -7.02
N PHE A 45 14.68 -2.68 -6.60
CA PHE A 45 14.32 -3.14 -5.27
C PHE A 45 15.07 -2.36 -4.17
N GLN A 46 16.32 -2.01 -4.39
CA GLN A 46 17.11 -1.21 -3.45
C GLN A 46 16.57 0.21 -3.28
N ASP A 47 15.83 0.73 -4.25
CA ASP A 47 15.19 2.05 -4.15
C ASP A 47 13.97 2.04 -3.24
N ILE A 48 13.45 0.88 -2.87
CA ILE A 48 12.34 0.76 -1.92
C ILE A 48 12.88 1.06 -0.52
N LYS A 49 12.22 1.98 0.17
CA LYS A 49 12.60 2.33 1.54
C LYS A 49 12.30 1.17 2.48
N SER A 50 13.28 0.81 3.30
CA SER A 50 13.12 -0.22 4.33
C SER A 50 13.33 0.37 5.72
N GLN A 51 12.74 -0.29 6.72
CA GLN A 51 12.89 0.10 8.12
C GLN A 51 12.82 -1.14 9.00
N LYS A 52 13.65 -1.15 10.03
CA LYS A 52 13.57 -2.20 11.04
C LYS A 52 12.56 -1.76 12.10
N LEU A 53 11.51 -2.55 12.25
CA LEU A 53 10.44 -2.33 13.21
C LEU A 53 10.44 -3.48 14.23
N GLU A 54 9.53 -3.43 15.19
CA GLU A 54 9.50 -4.42 16.28
C GLU A 54 9.43 -5.87 15.78
N ASN A 55 8.64 -6.12 14.73
CA ASN A 55 8.42 -7.47 14.21
C ASN A 55 9.36 -7.85 13.06
N GLY A 56 10.39 -7.06 12.77
CA GLY A 56 11.37 -7.36 11.72
C GLY A 56 11.59 -6.20 10.75
N THR A 57 12.19 -6.52 9.59
CA THR A 57 12.43 -5.55 8.53
C THR A 57 11.20 -5.44 7.64
N TYR A 58 10.82 -4.22 7.32
CA TYR A 58 9.64 -3.90 6.51
C TYR A 58 9.99 -2.98 5.36
N TYR A 59 9.29 -3.15 4.25
CA TYR A 59 9.45 -2.35 3.03
C TYR A 59 8.16 -1.60 2.74
N THR A 60 8.26 -0.30 2.44
CA THR A 60 7.09 0.47 2.08
C THR A 60 6.81 0.32 0.58
N LEU A 61 5.68 -0.30 0.26
CA LEU A 61 5.32 -0.65 -1.11
C LEU A 61 4.18 0.17 -1.68
N TYR A 62 3.40 0.84 -0.84
CA TYR A 62 2.20 1.55 -1.26
C TYR A 62 2.01 2.84 -0.48
N PHE A 63 1.71 3.92 -1.19
CA PHE A 63 1.41 5.24 -0.63
C PHE A 63 0.04 5.71 -1.09
N GLY A 64 -0.71 6.39 -0.23
CA GLY A 64 -2.02 6.86 -0.59
C GLY A 64 -2.51 8.03 0.24
N LYS A 65 -3.75 8.45 -0.05
CA LYS A 65 -4.43 9.53 0.65
C LYS A 65 -5.86 9.15 1.00
N GLY A 66 -6.40 9.82 2.00
CA GLY A 66 -7.81 9.73 2.35
C GLY A 66 -8.31 11.05 2.90
N ILE A 67 -9.44 11.55 2.37
CA ILE A 67 -10.09 12.75 2.90
C ILE A 67 -10.62 12.49 4.30
N ASN A 68 -11.08 11.26 4.54
CA ASN A 68 -11.47 10.78 5.85
C ASN A 68 -10.57 9.58 6.17
N GLY A 69 -9.57 9.79 7.03
CA GLY A 69 -8.54 8.81 7.33
C GLY A 69 -9.09 7.50 7.87
N ARG A 70 -10.03 7.57 8.81
CA ARG A 70 -10.64 6.38 9.39
C ARG A 70 -11.41 5.56 8.36
N ARG A 71 -12.19 6.23 7.53
CA ARG A 71 -12.95 5.57 6.47
C ARG A 71 -12.03 4.91 5.44
N ARG A 72 -10.97 5.61 5.06
CA ARG A 72 -10.00 5.08 4.09
C ARG A 72 -9.30 3.83 4.61
N PHE A 73 -8.86 3.86 5.86
CA PHE A 73 -8.26 2.69 6.50
C PHE A 73 -9.25 1.51 6.53
N LYS A 74 -10.50 1.76 6.89
CA LYS A 74 -11.53 0.71 6.87
C LYS A 74 -11.74 0.12 5.49
N ASN A 75 -11.69 0.95 4.43
CA ASN A 75 -11.81 0.47 3.06
C ASN A 75 -10.68 -0.50 2.69
N HIS A 76 -9.48 -0.27 3.22
CA HIS A 76 -8.37 -1.20 3.01
C HIS A 76 -8.53 -2.50 3.78
N MET A 77 -9.09 -2.44 4.98
CA MET A 77 -9.19 -3.59 5.87
C MET A 77 -10.44 -4.45 5.69
N ARG A 78 -11.42 -3.98 4.93
CA ARG A 78 -12.71 -4.66 4.78
C ARG A 78 -13.05 -4.93 3.32
N PRO A 79 -13.73 -6.07 3.03
CA PRO A 79 -14.30 -6.26 1.71
C PRO A 79 -15.37 -5.19 1.42
N PRO A 80 -15.70 -4.91 0.13
CA PRO A 80 -15.20 -5.64 -1.03
C PRO A 80 -13.90 -5.04 -1.59
N MET A 81 -13.18 -5.82 -2.42
CA MET A 81 -11.94 -5.37 -3.09
C MET A 81 -12.14 -4.11 -3.92
N ARG A 82 -13.31 -3.92 -4.50
CA ARG A 82 -13.61 -2.79 -5.40
C ARG A 82 -13.46 -1.42 -4.71
N THR A 83 -13.53 -1.36 -3.39
CA THR A 83 -13.40 -0.11 -2.63
C THR A 83 -11.96 0.26 -2.33
N SER A 84 -11.01 -0.61 -2.64
CA SER A 84 -9.60 -0.40 -2.34
C SER A 84 -8.71 -0.94 -3.45
N THR A 85 -8.00 -0.03 -4.11
CA THR A 85 -7.00 -0.41 -5.12
C THR A 85 -5.92 -1.30 -4.51
N LEU A 86 -5.53 -1.03 -3.27
CA LEU A 86 -4.54 -1.86 -2.57
C LEU A 86 -5.05 -3.30 -2.42
N ARG A 87 -6.29 -3.48 -1.97
CA ARG A 87 -6.86 -4.83 -1.83
C ARG A 87 -6.88 -5.57 -3.17
N ARG A 88 -7.28 -4.89 -4.25
CA ARG A 88 -7.25 -5.48 -5.59
C ARG A 88 -5.85 -5.90 -6.01
N THR A 89 -4.86 -5.07 -5.71
CA THR A 89 -3.46 -5.37 -6.02
C THR A 89 -2.95 -6.57 -5.22
N ILE A 90 -3.23 -6.60 -3.92
CA ILE A 90 -2.84 -7.74 -3.06
C ILE A 90 -3.50 -9.03 -3.55
N ALA A 91 -4.80 -8.98 -3.82
CA ALA A 91 -5.54 -10.12 -4.34
C ALA A 91 -4.95 -10.64 -5.66
N ALA A 92 -4.60 -9.72 -6.57
CA ALA A 92 -3.99 -10.07 -7.85
C ALA A 92 -2.63 -10.76 -7.66
N LEU A 93 -1.78 -10.22 -6.80
CA LEU A 93 -0.47 -10.80 -6.53
C LEU A 93 -0.57 -12.17 -5.86
N LEU A 94 -1.50 -12.34 -4.94
CA LEU A 94 -1.76 -13.63 -4.28
C LEU A 94 -2.57 -14.59 -5.15
N GLN A 95 -3.08 -14.12 -6.28
CA GLN A 95 -3.93 -14.89 -7.21
C GLN A 95 -5.14 -15.50 -6.48
N THR A 96 -5.82 -14.68 -5.67
CA THR A 96 -6.94 -15.12 -4.86
C THR A 96 -8.12 -14.15 -4.95
N THR A 97 -9.33 -14.70 -4.88
CA THR A 97 -10.57 -13.93 -4.68
C THR A 97 -11.05 -14.01 -3.24
N ASP A 98 -10.33 -14.69 -2.37
CA ASP A 98 -10.66 -14.84 -0.96
C ASP A 98 -10.35 -13.53 -0.22
N GLU A 99 -11.40 -12.81 0.15
CA GLU A 99 -11.28 -11.54 0.86
C GLU A 99 -10.62 -11.68 2.23
N ASP A 100 -10.84 -12.78 2.92
CA ASP A 100 -10.22 -13.02 4.24
C ASP A 100 -8.71 -13.18 4.12
N ARG A 101 -8.25 -13.82 3.05
CA ARG A 101 -6.82 -13.99 2.80
C ARG A 101 -6.15 -12.64 2.55
N VAL A 102 -6.81 -11.76 1.81
CA VAL A 102 -6.30 -10.39 1.58
C VAL A 102 -6.21 -9.62 2.90
N THR A 103 -7.25 -9.71 3.72
CA THR A 103 -7.27 -9.08 5.04
C THR A 103 -6.14 -9.60 5.94
N GLN A 104 -5.92 -10.91 5.96
CA GLN A 104 -4.84 -11.53 6.74
C GLN A 104 -3.46 -11.02 6.32
N GLU A 105 -3.24 -10.84 5.02
CA GLU A 105 -1.98 -10.30 4.52
C GLU A 105 -1.77 -8.85 4.99
N LEU A 106 -2.81 -8.02 4.92
CA LEU A 106 -2.75 -6.64 5.38
C LEU A 106 -2.58 -6.53 6.91
N GLN A 107 -3.13 -7.49 7.66
CA GLN A 107 -2.97 -7.51 9.12
C GLN A 107 -1.52 -7.72 9.58
N GLN A 108 -0.67 -8.26 8.72
CA GLN A 108 0.75 -8.46 9.02
C GLN A 108 1.59 -7.23 8.72
N CYS A 109 1.00 -6.17 8.20
CA CYS A 109 1.68 -4.93 7.83
C CYS A 109 1.75 -3.94 8.97
N TYR A 110 2.60 -2.93 8.80
CA TYR A 110 2.51 -1.69 9.56
C TYR A 110 1.85 -0.63 8.69
N TYR A 111 1.15 0.29 9.33
CA TYR A 111 0.45 1.41 8.70
C TYR A 111 0.96 2.70 9.32
N GLU A 112 1.39 3.62 8.48
CA GLU A 112 1.91 4.92 8.89
C GLU A 112 1.07 6.01 8.26
N TRP A 113 0.69 7.05 9.03
CA TRP A 113 -0.13 8.13 8.50
C TRP A 113 0.26 9.48 9.08
N TRP A 114 -0.11 10.52 8.33
CA TRP A 114 0.06 11.92 8.75
C TRP A 114 -1.24 12.65 8.51
N GLU A 115 -1.67 13.43 9.50
CA GLU A 115 -2.87 14.25 9.42
C GLU A 115 -2.53 15.63 8.82
N TYR A 116 -3.44 16.15 8.02
CA TYR A 116 -3.30 17.48 7.42
C TYR A 116 -4.62 18.22 7.51
N ASP A 117 -4.52 19.54 7.78
CA ASP A 117 -5.67 20.44 7.72
C ASP A 117 -5.63 21.16 6.37
N CYS A 118 -6.15 20.50 5.35
CA CYS A 118 -6.10 21.01 3.98
C CYS A 118 -7.29 20.50 3.18
N ASP A 119 -7.52 21.12 2.02
CA ASP A 119 -8.56 20.67 1.10
C ASP A 119 -8.09 19.47 0.27
N LYS A 120 -9.04 18.90 -0.48
CA LYS A 120 -8.80 17.73 -1.32
C LYS A 120 -7.70 17.96 -2.35
N ARG A 121 -7.71 19.13 -2.99
CA ARG A 121 -6.74 19.47 -4.04
C ARG A 121 -5.32 19.53 -3.47
N THR A 122 -5.15 20.18 -2.34
CA THR A 122 -3.85 20.27 -1.66
C THR A 122 -3.36 18.88 -1.27
N LEU A 123 -4.25 18.05 -0.74
CA LEU A 123 -3.90 16.67 -0.36
C LEU A 123 -3.44 15.86 -1.58
N GLU A 124 -4.12 16.00 -2.72
CA GLU A 124 -3.74 15.32 -3.96
C GLU A 124 -2.36 15.77 -4.45
N GLU A 125 -2.08 17.07 -4.39
CA GLU A 125 -0.77 17.62 -4.76
C GLU A 125 0.34 17.07 -3.86
N MET A 126 0.09 16.98 -2.56
CA MET A 126 1.03 16.41 -1.59
C MET A 126 1.28 14.92 -1.85
N GLU A 127 0.24 14.16 -2.16
CA GLU A 127 0.38 12.74 -2.51
C GLU A 127 1.28 12.56 -3.73
N LEU A 128 1.07 13.37 -4.77
CA LEU A 128 1.89 13.31 -5.98
C LEU A 128 3.36 13.59 -5.68
N GLU A 129 3.65 14.56 -4.83
CA GLU A 129 5.02 14.87 -4.43
C GLU A 129 5.68 13.69 -3.68
N TRP A 130 4.95 13.06 -2.79
CA TRP A 130 5.44 11.88 -2.07
C TRP A 130 5.73 10.71 -3.01
N ILE A 131 4.83 10.45 -3.97
CA ILE A 131 5.01 9.37 -4.94
C ILE A 131 6.22 9.66 -5.84
N LYS A 132 6.43 10.92 -6.23
CA LYS A 132 7.59 11.32 -7.03
C LYS A 132 8.91 11.19 -6.28
N SER A 133 8.91 11.51 -4.99
CA SER A 133 10.14 11.51 -4.18
C SER A 133 10.51 10.14 -3.62
N GLY A 134 9.58 9.19 -3.58
CA GLY A 134 9.79 7.83 -3.09
C GLY A 134 9.72 6.80 -4.23
N TYR A 135 9.78 5.54 -3.84
CA TYR A 135 9.57 4.42 -4.75
C TYR A 135 8.56 3.47 -4.14
N TYR A 136 7.36 3.42 -4.74
CA TYR A 136 6.25 2.60 -4.24
C TYR A 136 5.76 1.68 -5.35
N PRO A 137 6.28 0.45 -5.43
CA PRO A 137 6.01 -0.44 -6.57
C PRO A 137 4.56 -0.87 -6.73
N LEU A 138 3.73 -0.77 -5.69
CA LEU A 138 2.32 -1.12 -5.78
C LEU A 138 1.44 0.06 -6.21
N ASN A 139 1.99 1.27 -6.31
CA ASN A 139 1.29 2.41 -6.89
C ASN A 139 1.46 2.40 -8.40
N LEU A 140 0.37 2.20 -9.13
CA LEU A 140 0.40 2.19 -10.59
C LEU A 140 0.07 3.57 -11.17
N LYS A 141 -0.87 4.28 -10.54
CA LYS A 141 -1.32 5.59 -11.00
C LYS A 141 -0.31 6.66 -10.61
N ASN A 142 0.00 7.56 -11.56
CA ASN A 142 0.90 8.70 -11.33
C ASN A 142 2.30 8.31 -10.88
N ASN A 143 2.72 7.09 -11.17
CA ASN A 143 4.04 6.57 -10.81
C ASN A 143 4.82 6.21 -12.08
N ASN A 144 5.68 7.14 -12.51
CA ASN A 144 6.50 6.93 -13.69
C ASN A 144 7.86 6.27 -13.39
N LYS A 145 8.11 5.93 -12.13
CA LYS A 145 9.35 5.27 -11.71
C LYS A 145 9.33 3.76 -11.89
N ILE A 146 8.13 3.16 -11.87
CA ILE A 146 8.00 1.71 -12.09
C ILE A 146 8.13 1.40 -13.58
N SER A 147 8.73 0.24 -13.89
CA SER A 147 8.87 -0.21 -15.27
C SER A 147 7.51 -0.52 -15.89
N GLU A 148 7.41 -0.36 -17.22
CA GLU A 148 6.20 -0.76 -17.94
C GLU A 148 5.93 -2.26 -17.82
N GLU A 149 6.98 -3.06 -17.75
CA GLU A 149 6.87 -4.51 -17.56
C GLU A 149 6.17 -4.85 -16.25
N TRP A 150 6.60 -4.26 -15.14
CA TRP A 150 5.97 -4.47 -13.83
C TRP A 150 4.52 -3.96 -13.79
N LYS A 151 4.31 -2.77 -14.35
CA LYS A 151 2.97 -2.17 -14.44
C LYS A 151 2.01 -3.08 -15.21
N ASN A 152 2.43 -3.56 -16.37
CA ASN A 152 1.65 -4.47 -17.20
C ASN A 152 1.39 -5.80 -16.49
N HIS A 153 2.37 -6.32 -15.78
CA HIS A 153 2.22 -7.54 -14.98
C HIS A 153 1.10 -7.41 -13.96
N LEU A 154 1.11 -6.32 -13.18
CA LEU A 154 0.07 -6.07 -12.18
C LEU A 154 -1.31 -5.86 -12.80
N GLN A 155 -1.38 -5.08 -13.87
CA GLN A 155 -2.64 -4.84 -14.56
C GLN A 155 -3.24 -6.13 -15.13
N ASN A 156 -2.40 -6.99 -15.71
CA ASN A 156 -2.83 -8.28 -16.25
C ASN A 156 -3.32 -9.21 -15.14
N LYS A 157 -2.64 -9.26 -14.00
CA LYS A 157 -3.07 -10.07 -12.85
C LYS A 157 -4.42 -9.60 -12.32
N ARG A 158 -4.65 -8.29 -12.24
CA ARG A 158 -5.96 -7.74 -11.85
C ARG A 158 -7.08 -8.16 -12.81
N LYS A 159 -6.82 -8.09 -14.11
CA LYS A 159 -7.79 -8.50 -15.15
C LYS A 159 -8.13 -9.98 -15.06
N GLN A 160 -7.15 -10.82 -14.79
CA GLN A 160 -7.37 -12.26 -14.63
C GLN A 160 -8.32 -12.59 -13.47
N LEU A 161 -8.25 -11.83 -12.37
CA LEU A 161 -9.17 -12.01 -11.25
C LEU A 161 -10.60 -11.60 -11.60
N VAL A 162 -10.75 -10.47 -12.28
CA VAL A 162 -12.07 -9.95 -12.66
C VAL A 162 -12.76 -10.88 -13.66
N GLY A 163 -12.01 -11.54 -14.53
CA GLY A 163 -12.53 -12.50 -15.51
C GLY A 163 -12.95 -13.84 -14.93
N LYS A 164 -12.73 -14.06 -13.65
CA LYS A 164 -13.16 -15.26 -12.94
C LYS A 164 -14.40 -14.96 -12.12
#